data_3ac71e2004842ac6975d87f0a3b2071f
#
_entry.id   3ac71e2004842ac6975d87f0a3b2071f
#
_cell.length_a   1.000
_cell.length_b   1.000
_cell.length_c   1.000
_cell.angle_alpha   90.00
_cell.angle_beta   90.00
_cell.angle_gamma   90.00
#
_symmetry.space_group_name_H-M   'P 1'
#
loop_
_entity.id
_entity.type
_entity.pdbx_description
1 polymer ?
#
loop_
_entity_poly.entity_id
_entity_poly.type
_entity_poly.pdbx_seq_one_letter_code
_entity_poly.pdbx_strand_id
1 'polypeptide(L)'
;MKALRGQLGIYEPKDESRNRAELSVDNVSLSFGGLMALSNISMYVKTGELLAVIGPNGAGKTSLLNCLTGYYRPQQGIINFNGEDITGLPTHELVKKGIGRSFQNIERFPGMTVLSNMLLARQIHSGYDFGSACL
;
A
#
# COMPACT_ATOMS: atom_id res chain seq x y z
N MET A 1 -5.92 15.94 8.32
CA MET A 1 -5.74 14.55 8.78
C MET A 1 -4.54 14.51 9.72
N LYS A 2 -4.69 14.24 11.02
CA LYS A 2 -3.58 14.13 11.97
C LYS A 2 -3.17 12.67 12.07
N ALA A 3 -1.91 12.37 11.78
CA ALA A 3 -1.30 11.10 12.15
C ALA A 3 -0.96 11.18 13.64
N LEU A 4 -1.57 10.32 14.47
CA LEU A 4 -1.20 10.21 15.88
C LEU A 4 0.00 9.27 15.99
N ARG A 5 1.18 9.84 16.21
CA ARG A 5 2.35 9.08 16.65
C ARG A 5 2.19 8.70 18.11
N GLY A 6 2.16 7.41 18.35
CA GLY A 6 2.55 6.70 19.57
C GLY A 6 2.19 7.28 20.93
N GLN A 7 1.18 6.65 21.56
CA GLN A 7 1.08 6.52 23.01
C GLN A 7 0.85 5.06 23.45
N LEU A 8 1.25 4.11 22.64
CA LEU A 8 1.37 2.71 23.06
C LEU A 8 2.87 2.41 23.07
N GLY A 9 3.40 1.91 24.18
CA GLY A 9 4.81 1.59 24.34
C GLY A 9 5.30 0.69 23.22
N ILE A 10 5.88 1.29 22.21
CA ILE A 10 6.39 0.60 21.03
C ILE A 10 7.81 0.16 21.36
N TYR A 11 8.05 -1.14 21.28
CA TYR A 11 9.37 -1.73 21.25
C TYR A 11 10.17 -1.09 20.09
N GLU A 12 11.16 -0.25 20.41
CA GLU A 12 12.12 0.25 19.43
C GLU A 12 13.28 -0.76 19.30
N PRO A 13 13.41 -1.43 18.15
CA PRO A 13 14.60 -2.23 17.90
C PRO A 13 15.82 -1.33 17.74
N LYS A 14 16.86 -1.55 18.56
CA LYS A 14 18.14 -0.82 18.57
C LYS A 14 19.03 -1.20 17.37
N ASP A 15 18.57 -1.08 16.15
CA ASP A 15 19.39 -1.33 14.97
C ASP A 15 19.43 -0.08 14.10
N GLU A 16 20.54 0.64 14.14
CA GLU A 16 20.75 1.89 13.39
C GLU A 16 20.74 1.72 11.85
N SER A 17 20.92 0.50 11.35
CA SER A 17 20.81 0.19 9.92
C SER A 17 19.35 0.27 9.41
N ARG A 18 18.37 0.24 10.33
CA ARG A 18 16.94 0.31 10.07
C ARG A 18 16.36 1.72 10.10
N ASN A 19 17.19 2.74 10.13
CA ASN A 19 16.73 4.13 10.28
C ASN A 19 16.26 4.79 8.95
N ARG A 20 16.12 4.02 7.86
CA ARG A 20 15.51 4.49 6.62
C ARG A 20 14.01 4.25 6.67
N ALA A 21 13.23 5.28 6.29
CA ALA A 21 11.81 5.10 6.07
C ALA A 21 11.62 4.10 4.93
N GLU A 22 10.93 3.00 5.20
CA GLU A 22 10.61 2.00 4.20
C GLU A 22 9.56 2.52 3.23
N LEU A 23 8.66 3.38 3.73
CA LEU A 23 7.66 4.08 2.94
C LEU A 23 7.65 5.57 3.31
N SER A 24 7.85 6.45 2.33
CA SER A 24 7.60 7.89 2.48
C SER A 24 6.54 8.37 1.50
N VAL A 25 5.75 9.32 1.95
CA VAL A 25 4.73 10.04 1.19
C VAL A 25 5.01 11.52 1.37
N ASP A 26 5.27 12.22 0.28
CA ASP A 26 5.68 13.63 0.31
C ASP A 26 4.70 14.49 -0.50
N ASN A 27 3.96 15.37 0.19
CA ASN A 27 3.05 16.36 -0.39
C ASN A 27 2.03 15.79 -1.38
N VAL A 28 1.53 14.58 -1.12
CA VAL A 28 0.58 13.89 -1.98
C VAL A 28 -0.78 14.58 -1.96
N SER A 29 -1.29 14.91 -3.15
CA SER A 29 -2.61 15.50 -3.35
C SER A 29 -3.39 14.71 -4.40
N LEU A 30 -4.69 14.53 -4.14
CA LEU A 30 -5.62 13.81 -5.00
C LEU A 30 -6.97 14.51 -5.04
N SER A 31 -7.50 14.74 -6.23
CA SER A 31 -8.84 15.30 -6.44
C SER A 31 -9.65 14.51 -7.43
N PHE A 32 -10.97 14.53 -7.28
CA PHE A 32 -11.94 13.92 -8.18
C PHE A 32 -12.99 14.97 -8.58
N GLY A 33 -13.06 15.32 -9.86
CA GLY A 33 -14.08 16.27 -10.35
C GLY A 33 -14.13 17.59 -9.57
N GLY A 34 -12.98 18.11 -9.15
CA GLY A 34 -12.88 19.33 -8.34
C GLY A 34 -13.01 19.11 -6.81
N LEU A 35 -13.41 17.93 -6.35
CA LEU A 35 -13.41 17.59 -4.92
C LEU A 35 -12.02 17.13 -4.49
N MET A 36 -11.41 17.86 -3.57
CA MET A 36 -10.12 17.50 -2.98
C MET A 36 -10.29 16.33 -1.99
N ALA A 37 -9.75 15.16 -2.34
CA ALA A 37 -9.78 13.97 -1.49
C ALA A 37 -8.56 13.87 -0.58
N LEU A 38 -7.38 14.31 -1.06
CA LEU A 38 -6.15 14.42 -0.30
C LEU A 38 -5.52 15.78 -0.60
N SER A 39 -5.01 16.47 0.42
CA SER A 39 -4.37 17.77 0.27
C SER A 39 -3.04 17.78 1.02
N ASN A 40 -1.93 17.81 0.28
CA ASN A 40 -0.56 17.92 0.81
C ASN A 40 -0.28 16.92 1.96
N ILE A 41 -0.61 15.66 1.74
CA ILE A 41 -0.39 14.61 2.74
C ILE A 41 1.08 14.22 2.71
N SER A 42 1.74 14.31 3.88
CA SER A 42 3.10 13.81 4.09
C SER A 42 3.14 12.91 5.30
N MET A 43 3.78 11.75 5.15
CA MET A 43 3.98 10.76 6.21
C MET A 43 5.15 9.86 5.86
N TYR A 44 5.68 9.18 6.87
CA TYR A 44 6.67 8.13 6.66
C TYR A 44 6.41 6.97 7.62
N VAL A 45 6.81 5.77 7.20
CA VAL A 45 6.69 4.53 7.97
C VAL A 45 8.05 3.85 7.95
N LYS A 46 8.58 3.53 9.11
CA LYS A 46 9.86 2.83 9.27
C LYS A 46 9.64 1.32 9.22
N THR A 47 10.70 0.58 8.92
CA THR A 47 10.71 -0.87 9.07
C THR A 47 10.24 -1.30 10.46
N GLY A 48 9.26 -2.20 10.53
CA GLY A 48 8.69 -2.72 11.78
C GLY A 48 7.74 -1.75 12.51
N GLU A 49 7.44 -0.59 11.94
CA GLU A 49 6.50 0.38 12.50
C GLU A 49 5.06 0.01 12.13
N LEU A 50 4.13 0.15 13.07
CA LEU A 50 2.70 0.14 12.84
C LEU A 50 2.16 1.58 12.86
N LEU A 51 1.74 2.08 11.68
CA LEU A 51 1.14 3.41 11.55
C LEU A 51 -0.37 3.31 11.41
N ALA A 52 -1.11 3.96 12.31
CA ALA A 52 -2.57 4.06 12.23
C ALA A 52 -3.01 5.37 11.58
N VAL A 53 -3.85 5.29 10.56
CA VAL A 53 -4.50 6.44 9.91
C VAL A 53 -5.94 6.53 10.41
N ILE A 54 -6.24 7.52 11.24
CA ILE A 54 -7.55 7.72 11.86
C ILE A 54 -8.19 9.02 11.39
N GLY A 55 -9.51 9.06 11.38
CA GLY A 55 -10.31 10.22 11.00
C GLY A 55 -11.75 9.83 10.68
N PRO A 56 -12.67 10.80 10.55
CA PRO A 56 -14.07 10.55 10.22
C PRO A 56 -14.24 9.93 8.81
N ASN A 57 -15.47 9.48 8.52
CA ASN A 57 -15.80 9.05 7.16
C ASN A 57 -15.66 10.23 6.19
N GLY A 58 -15.13 9.97 5.00
CA GLY A 58 -14.84 11.04 4.02
C GLY A 58 -13.50 11.77 4.22
N ALA A 59 -12.75 11.51 5.29
CA ALA A 59 -11.46 12.18 5.55
C ALA A 59 -10.30 11.76 4.61
N GLY A 60 -10.56 10.98 3.56
CA GLY A 60 -9.55 10.59 2.58
C GLY A 60 -8.71 9.36 2.95
N LYS A 61 -9.00 8.65 4.06
CA LYS A 61 -8.23 7.46 4.49
C LYS A 61 -8.12 6.39 3.39
N THR A 62 -9.25 6.02 2.80
CA THR A 62 -9.30 5.05 1.70
C THR A 62 -8.60 5.58 0.45
N SER A 63 -8.72 6.87 0.15
CA SER A 63 -8.03 7.50 -0.98
C SER A 63 -6.52 7.45 -0.82
N LEU A 64 -6.00 7.69 0.39
CA LEU A 64 -4.58 7.53 0.69
C LEU A 64 -4.12 6.08 0.48
N LEU A 65 -4.82 5.10 1.05
CA LEU A 65 -4.50 3.69 0.85
C LEU A 65 -4.57 3.29 -0.63
N ASN A 66 -5.52 3.84 -1.39
CA ASN A 66 -5.63 3.60 -2.82
C ASN A 66 -4.46 4.18 -3.62
N CYS A 67 -3.90 5.33 -3.20
CA CYS A 67 -2.67 5.87 -3.79
C CYS A 67 -1.47 4.96 -3.47
N LEU A 68 -1.32 4.52 -2.22
CA LEU A 68 -0.23 3.64 -1.78
C LEU A 68 -0.24 2.28 -2.48
N THR A 69 -1.41 1.80 -2.89
CA THR A 69 -1.58 0.50 -3.55
C THR A 69 -1.77 0.60 -5.07
N GLY A 70 -1.53 1.77 -5.67
CA GLY A 70 -1.57 1.98 -7.11
C GLY A 70 -2.97 1.94 -7.74
N TYR A 71 -4.03 2.03 -6.92
CA TYR A 71 -5.41 2.10 -7.40
C TYR A 71 -5.74 3.50 -7.91
N TYR A 72 -5.16 4.54 -7.27
CA TYR A 72 -5.25 5.92 -7.71
C TYR A 72 -3.86 6.50 -7.93
N ARG A 73 -3.72 7.28 -8.99
CA ARG A 73 -2.52 8.06 -9.24
C ARG A 73 -2.72 9.46 -8.67
N PRO A 74 -1.93 9.91 -7.70
CA PRO A 74 -2.00 11.26 -7.19
C PRO A 74 -1.62 12.27 -8.28
N GLN A 75 -2.21 13.47 -8.25
CA GLN A 75 -1.87 14.53 -9.19
C GLN A 75 -0.60 15.28 -8.77
N GLN A 76 -0.26 15.26 -7.48
CA GLN A 76 0.92 15.92 -6.94
C GLN A 76 1.55 15.06 -5.84
N GLY A 77 2.84 15.29 -5.61
CA GLY A 77 3.60 14.62 -4.59
C GLY A 77 4.27 13.33 -5.07
N ILE A 78 5.05 12.74 -4.19
CA ILE A 78 5.87 11.56 -4.47
C ILE A 78 5.61 10.52 -3.39
N ILE A 79 5.58 9.25 -3.79
CA ILE A 79 5.51 8.09 -2.90
C ILE A 79 6.75 7.25 -3.16
N ASN A 80 7.62 7.10 -2.15
CA ASN A 80 8.80 6.25 -2.23
C ASN A 80 8.64 5.02 -1.35
N PHE A 81 9.11 3.89 -1.83
CA PHE A 81 9.20 2.64 -1.09
C PHE A 81 10.61 2.06 -1.25
N ASN A 82 11.31 1.83 -0.14
CA ASN A 82 12.70 1.35 -0.11
C ASN A 82 13.66 2.20 -0.96
N GLY A 83 13.42 3.53 -1.05
CA GLY A 83 14.23 4.46 -1.83
C GLY A 83 13.88 4.53 -3.31
N GLU A 84 12.89 3.79 -3.78
CA GLU A 84 12.38 3.86 -5.15
C GLU A 84 11.08 4.67 -5.22
N ASP A 85 10.94 5.52 -6.24
CA ASP A 85 9.69 6.21 -6.55
C ASP A 85 8.68 5.19 -7.12
N ILE A 86 7.59 5.02 -6.39
CA ILE A 86 6.48 4.12 -6.77
C ILE A 86 5.22 4.89 -7.16
N THR A 87 5.31 6.21 -7.33
CA THR A 87 4.16 7.08 -7.59
C THR A 87 3.42 6.68 -8.85
N GLY A 88 2.18 6.24 -8.70
CA GLY A 88 1.31 5.84 -9.82
C GLY A 88 1.74 4.56 -10.54
N LEU A 89 2.61 3.75 -9.97
CA LEU A 89 2.85 2.39 -10.45
C LEU A 89 1.58 1.56 -10.33
N PRO A 90 1.31 0.65 -11.27
CA PRO A 90 0.14 -0.21 -11.21
C PRO A 90 0.25 -1.23 -10.06
N THR A 91 -0.89 -1.65 -9.51
CA THR A 91 -0.97 -2.53 -8.34
C THR A 91 -0.14 -3.80 -8.48
N HIS A 92 -0.10 -4.42 -9.66
CA HIS A 92 0.65 -5.67 -9.87
C HIS A 92 2.18 -5.49 -9.75
N GLU A 93 2.72 -4.31 -10.06
CA GLU A 93 4.13 -3.99 -9.84
C GLU A 93 4.43 -3.72 -8.38
N LEU A 94 3.52 -3.04 -7.67
CA LEU A 94 3.65 -2.80 -6.24
C LEU A 94 3.63 -4.11 -5.43
N VAL A 95 2.80 -5.06 -5.83
CA VAL A 95 2.76 -6.39 -5.20
C VAL A 95 4.08 -7.13 -5.38
N LYS A 96 4.73 -7.05 -6.57
CA LYS A 96 6.07 -7.61 -6.80
C LYS A 96 7.14 -6.97 -5.90
N LYS A 97 6.97 -5.71 -5.53
CA LYS A 97 7.85 -4.98 -4.59
C LYS A 97 7.56 -5.30 -3.11
N GLY A 98 6.53 -6.10 -2.82
CA GLY A 98 6.15 -6.50 -1.46
C GLY A 98 5.07 -5.63 -0.81
N ILE A 99 4.46 -4.72 -1.55
CA ILE A 99 3.34 -3.91 -1.04
C ILE A 99 2.05 -4.69 -1.23
N GLY A 100 1.48 -5.18 -0.13
CA GLY A 100 0.21 -5.89 -0.10
C GLY A 100 -0.88 -5.10 0.61
N ARG A 101 -2.14 -5.41 0.29
CA ARG A 101 -3.32 -4.85 0.97
C ARG A 101 -4.32 -5.94 1.27
N SER A 102 -4.81 -5.96 2.50
CA SER A 102 -6.01 -6.72 2.85
C SER A 102 -7.26 -5.90 2.54
N PHE A 103 -8.28 -6.55 1.99
CA PHE A 103 -9.57 -5.93 1.71
C PHE A 103 -10.60 -6.37 2.75
N GLN A 104 -11.56 -5.52 3.02
CA GLN A 104 -12.64 -5.79 3.96
C GLN A 104 -13.55 -6.95 3.48
N ASN A 105 -13.73 -7.05 2.16
CA ASN A 105 -14.43 -8.17 1.53
C ASN A 105 -13.39 -9.15 0.96
N ILE A 106 -13.50 -10.40 1.36
CA ILE A 106 -12.62 -11.46 0.85
C ILE A 106 -13.13 -11.89 -0.52
N GLU A 107 -12.40 -11.52 -1.55
CA GLU A 107 -12.61 -12.01 -2.92
C GLU A 107 -12.05 -13.43 -3.03
N ARG A 108 -12.94 -14.39 -3.21
CA ARG A 108 -12.58 -15.80 -3.43
C ARG A 108 -13.24 -16.29 -4.70
N PHE A 109 -12.66 -17.28 -5.33
CA PHE A 109 -13.26 -17.99 -6.46
C PHE A 109 -14.16 -19.12 -5.93
N PRO A 110 -15.51 -18.97 -5.95
CA PRO A 110 -16.42 -19.92 -5.30
C PRO A 110 -16.38 -21.33 -5.89
N GLY A 111 -16.01 -21.46 -7.17
CA GLY A 111 -15.89 -22.73 -7.88
C GLY A 111 -14.57 -23.48 -7.66
N MET A 112 -13.64 -22.91 -6.88
CA MET A 112 -12.34 -23.51 -6.62
C MET A 112 -12.24 -24.07 -5.22
N THR A 113 -11.43 -25.11 -5.04
CA THR A 113 -11.09 -25.63 -3.72
C THR A 113 -10.28 -24.61 -2.93
N VAL A 114 -10.19 -24.76 -1.60
CA VAL A 114 -9.35 -23.92 -0.74
C VAL A 114 -7.90 -23.96 -1.22
N LEU A 115 -7.38 -25.14 -1.51
CA LEU A 115 -6.01 -25.30 -2.01
C LEU A 115 -5.79 -24.56 -3.33
N SER A 116 -6.73 -24.65 -4.28
CA SER A 116 -6.63 -23.93 -5.56
C SER A 116 -6.65 -22.43 -5.40
N ASN A 117 -7.47 -21.88 -4.49
CA ASN A 117 -7.47 -20.45 -4.15
C ASN A 117 -6.12 -20.01 -3.56
N MET A 118 -5.52 -20.82 -2.67
CA MET A 118 -4.20 -20.53 -2.07
C MET A 118 -3.08 -20.62 -3.11
N LEU A 119 -3.11 -21.59 -4.01
CA LEU A 119 -2.12 -21.73 -5.08
C LEU A 119 -2.20 -20.56 -6.06
N LEU A 120 -3.41 -20.12 -6.41
CA LEU A 120 -3.61 -18.94 -7.26
C LEU A 120 -3.03 -17.68 -6.62
N ALA A 121 -3.25 -17.46 -5.32
CA ALA A 121 -2.67 -16.33 -4.61
C ALA A 121 -1.13 -16.37 -4.55
N ARG A 122 -0.53 -17.56 -4.57
CA ARG A 122 0.94 -17.75 -4.58
C ARG A 122 1.56 -17.58 -5.97
N GLN A 123 0.80 -17.51 -7.03
CA GLN A 123 1.29 -17.51 -8.41
C GLN A 123 2.30 -16.39 -8.70
N ILE A 124 2.19 -15.24 -8.06
CA ILE A 124 3.14 -14.12 -8.17
C ILE A 124 4.57 -14.55 -7.82
N HIS A 125 4.72 -15.57 -6.96
CA HIS A 125 6.02 -16.09 -6.51
C HIS A 125 6.48 -17.34 -7.28
N SER A 126 5.65 -17.90 -8.17
CA SER A 126 5.96 -19.19 -8.82
C SER A 126 6.68 -19.07 -10.15
N GLY A 127 6.84 -17.85 -10.70
CA GLY A 127 7.54 -17.63 -11.98
C GLY A 127 6.87 -18.28 -13.21
N TYR A 128 5.69 -18.88 -13.05
CA TYR A 128 4.91 -19.43 -14.16
C TYR A 128 4.15 -18.30 -14.86
N ASP A 129 4.50 -18.08 -16.12
CA ASP A 129 3.72 -17.22 -17.00
C ASP A 129 2.51 -18.02 -17.53
N PHE A 130 1.29 -17.49 -17.32
CA PHE A 130 0.05 -18.14 -17.79
C PHE A 130 0.02 -18.34 -19.32
N GLY A 131 0.83 -17.57 -20.07
CA GLY A 131 0.94 -17.71 -21.51
C GLY A 131 1.56 -19.03 -21.96
N SER A 132 2.34 -19.71 -21.14
CA SER A 132 3.00 -20.98 -21.48
C SER A 132 2.20 -22.25 -21.07
N ALA A 133 1.13 -22.11 -20.32
CA ALA A 133 0.30 -23.21 -19.84
C ALA A 133 -0.93 -23.50 -20.72
N CYS A 134 -1.17 -22.70 -21.76
CA CYS A 134 -2.31 -22.83 -22.69
C CYS A 134 -1.91 -23.28 -24.11
N LEU A 135 -0.77 -24.00 -24.25
CA LEU A 135 -0.39 -24.67 -25.50
C LEU A 135 -0.30 -26.17 -25.29
#